data_13b6c48f44ea9332384eb95b3cb99a07
#
_entry.id   13b6c48f44ea9332384eb95b3cb99a07
#
_cell.length_a   1.000
_cell.length_b   1.000
_cell.length_c   1.000
_cell.angle_alpha   90.00
_cell.angle_beta   90.00
_cell.angle_gamma   90.00
#
_symmetry.space_group_name_H-M   'P 1'
#
loop_
_entity.id
_entity.type
_entity.pdbx_description
1 polymer ?
#
loop_
_entity_poly.entity_id
_entity_poly.type
_entity_poly.pdbx_seq_one_letter_code
_entity_poly.pdbx_strand_id
1 'polypeptide(L)'
;DGHAALNKNPTRGRTIHFQGSDVRQGATVLYQNTKISAAEIGVLAAVGIAQVLVKKLPRITLISTGNELVDVWEMPLPHQIRKSNMQSLYAALSEEGIVPQQIHLNDELEDTRYGLQKAVKENDVLLLSGGVSKGKYDYIPLVMEELGVQKVFHMVLQRPGKPFWFGFHKGTS
;
A
#
# COMPACT_ATOMS: atom_id res chain seq x y z
N ASP A 1 -2.11 19.69 -62.37
CA ASP A 1 -0.81 19.09 -62.67
C ASP A 1 -0.26 18.45 -61.41
N GLY A 2 -0.22 17.10 -61.35
CA GLY A 2 0.14 16.33 -60.16
C GLY A 2 1.66 16.15 -59.95
N HIS A 3 2.45 17.22 -60.07
CA HIS A 3 3.89 17.15 -59.83
C HIS A 3 4.23 17.59 -58.40
N ALA A 4 4.98 16.73 -57.69
CA ALA A 4 5.58 17.06 -56.39
C ALA A 4 7.06 17.43 -56.61
N ALA A 5 7.47 18.61 -56.16
CA ALA A 5 8.87 19.05 -56.15
C ALA A 5 9.56 18.54 -54.88
N LEU A 6 10.65 17.79 -55.03
CA LEU A 6 11.46 17.32 -53.89
C LEU A 6 12.61 18.31 -53.67
N ASN A 7 12.66 18.95 -52.53
CA ASN A 7 13.72 19.89 -52.12
C ASN A 7 15.04 19.23 -51.72
N LYS A 8 15.04 17.89 -51.53
CA LYS A 8 16.23 17.08 -51.24
C LYS A 8 16.08 15.70 -51.86
N ASN A 9 17.19 15.11 -52.31
CA ASN A 9 17.18 13.72 -52.76
C ASN A 9 16.74 12.78 -51.64
N PRO A 10 15.70 11.96 -51.87
CA PRO A 10 15.26 11.01 -50.84
C PRO A 10 16.35 9.96 -50.58
N THR A 11 16.69 9.74 -49.32
CA THR A 11 17.55 8.63 -48.95
C THR A 11 16.74 7.33 -49.00
N ARG A 12 17.28 6.31 -49.68
CA ARG A 12 16.64 5.01 -49.79
C ARG A 12 16.31 4.43 -48.38
N GLY A 13 15.06 4.08 -48.17
CA GLY A 13 14.59 3.49 -46.89
C GLY A 13 14.27 4.47 -45.77
N ARG A 14 14.41 5.82 -45.99
CA ARG A 14 14.20 6.83 -44.93
C ARG A 14 12.82 6.81 -44.28
N THR A 15 11.79 6.41 -45.01
CA THR A 15 10.40 6.34 -44.55
C THR A 15 9.90 4.91 -44.37
N ILE A 16 10.80 3.93 -44.43
CA ILE A 16 10.47 2.52 -44.25
C ILE A 16 10.76 2.17 -42.77
N HIS A 17 9.72 1.75 -42.07
CA HIS A 17 9.83 1.18 -40.73
C HIS A 17 10.17 -0.31 -40.88
N PHE A 18 11.44 -0.65 -40.56
CA PHE A 18 11.87 -2.05 -40.69
C PHE A 18 11.42 -2.86 -39.46
N GLN A 19 11.15 -4.13 -39.68
CA GLN A 19 10.85 -5.06 -38.59
C GLN A 19 11.97 -5.05 -37.54
N GLY A 20 11.61 -4.90 -36.25
CA GLY A 20 12.54 -4.84 -35.14
C GLY A 20 13.22 -3.48 -34.94
N SER A 21 12.78 -2.41 -35.59
CA SER A 21 13.28 -1.05 -35.39
C SER A 21 13.02 -0.54 -33.97
N ASP A 22 11.83 -0.83 -33.43
CA ASP A 22 11.46 -0.42 -32.08
C ASP A 22 12.01 -1.38 -31.03
N VAL A 23 11.78 -2.68 -31.23
CA VAL A 23 12.21 -3.74 -30.31
C VAL A 23 12.63 -4.96 -31.10
N ARG A 24 13.81 -5.50 -30.82
CA ARG A 24 14.26 -6.75 -31.43
C ARG A 24 13.67 -7.96 -30.71
N GLN A 25 13.44 -9.05 -31.44
CA GLN A 25 13.00 -10.31 -30.86
C GLN A 25 13.99 -10.77 -29.75
N GLY A 26 13.46 -11.14 -28.58
CA GLY A 26 14.24 -11.56 -27.42
C GLY A 26 14.77 -10.43 -26.54
N ALA A 27 14.56 -9.15 -26.91
CA ALA A 27 14.92 -8.04 -26.04
C ALA A 27 13.99 -7.96 -24.83
N THR A 28 14.55 -7.66 -23.67
CA THR A 28 13.76 -7.41 -22.46
C THR A 28 13.09 -6.05 -22.56
N VAL A 29 11.76 -6.01 -22.53
CA VAL A 29 10.97 -4.77 -22.62
C VAL A 29 10.56 -4.22 -21.26
N LEU A 30 10.42 -5.09 -20.23
CA LEU A 30 10.18 -4.71 -18.84
C LEU A 30 11.00 -5.60 -17.91
N TYR A 31 11.44 -5.03 -16.82
CA TYR A 31 12.16 -5.75 -15.78
C TYR A 31 11.23 -6.21 -14.66
N GLN A 32 11.64 -7.24 -13.95
CA GLN A 32 10.95 -7.69 -12.74
C GLN A 32 10.89 -6.55 -11.71
N ASN A 33 9.77 -6.45 -11.00
CA ASN A 33 9.46 -5.41 -10.02
C ASN A 33 9.21 -4.01 -10.62
N THR A 34 9.05 -3.87 -11.93
CA THR A 34 8.55 -2.62 -12.53
C THR A 34 7.08 -2.42 -12.15
N LYS A 35 6.72 -1.24 -11.65
CA LYS A 35 5.31 -0.85 -11.44
C LYS A 35 4.67 -0.69 -12.82
N ILE A 36 3.59 -1.43 -13.08
CA ILE A 36 2.87 -1.37 -14.36
C ILE A 36 1.93 -0.17 -14.34
N SER A 37 2.26 0.83 -15.15
CA SER A 37 1.45 2.00 -15.43
C SER A 37 0.86 1.93 -16.83
N ALA A 38 0.16 2.97 -17.27
CA ALA A 38 -0.35 3.06 -18.64
C ALA A 38 0.77 2.97 -19.70
N ALA A 39 1.97 3.46 -19.41
CA ALA A 39 3.12 3.38 -20.31
C ALA A 39 3.58 1.93 -20.50
N GLU A 40 3.74 1.17 -19.42
CA GLU A 40 4.13 -0.24 -19.47
C GLU A 40 3.06 -1.09 -20.18
N ILE A 41 1.77 -0.79 -19.98
CA ILE A 41 0.68 -1.44 -20.71
C ILE A 41 0.82 -1.19 -22.22
N GLY A 42 1.16 0.03 -22.62
CA GLY A 42 1.41 0.36 -24.02
C GLY A 42 2.56 -0.45 -24.62
N VAL A 43 3.67 -0.59 -23.90
CA VAL A 43 4.83 -1.41 -24.31
C VAL A 43 4.45 -2.87 -24.44
N LEU A 44 3.74 -3.44 -23.44
CA LEU A 44 3.28 -4.84 -23.47
C LEU A 44 2.35 -5.10 -24.66
N ALA A 45 1.42 -4.21 -24.90
CA ALA A 45 0.48 -4.31 -26.01
C ALA A 45 1.20 -4.24 -27.39
N ALA A 46 2.20 -3.37 -27.52
CA ALA A 46 2.97 -3.22 -28.76
C ALA A 46 3.74 -4.50 -29.14
N VAL A 47 4.16 -5.29 -28.13
CA VAL A 47 4.85 -6.57 -28.36
C VAL A 47 3.91 -7.80 -28.26
N GLY A 48 2.59 -7.59 -28.19
CA GLY A 48 1.57 -8.65 -28.20
C GLY A 48 1.42 -9.42 -26.89
N ILE A 49 1.89 -8.91 -25.76
CA ILE A 49 1.73 -9.54 -24.44
C ILE A 49 0.39 -9.10 -23.83
N ALA A 50 -0.58 -10.02 -23.82
CA ALA A 50 -1.92 -9.77 -23.28
C ALA A 50 -2.05 -10.05 -21.76
N GLN A 51 -1.15 -10.85 -21.19
CA GLN A 51 -1.19 -11.26 -19.79
C GLN A 51 0.20 -11.26 -19.19
N VAL A 52 0.32 -10.69 -17.99
CA VAL A 52 1.56 -10.68 -17.20
C VAL A 52 1.30 -11.14 -15.78
N LEU A 53 2.27 -11.81 -15.19
CA LEU A 53 2.23 -12.15 -13.77
C LEU A 53 2.58 -10.90 -12.96
N VAL A 54 1.70 -10.52 -12.04
CA VAL A 54 1.89 -9.41 -11.13
C VAL A 54 1.85 -9.88 -9.68
N LYS A 55 2.49 -9.12 -8.78
CA LYS A 55 2.33 -9.35 -7.35
C LYS A 55 0.90 -9.01 -6.93
N LYS A 56 0.31 -9.84 -6.09
CA LYS A 56 -0.97 -9.56 -5.46
C LYS A 56 -0.81 -8.38 -4.49
N LEU A 57 -1.82 -7.50 -4.46
CA LEU A 57 -1.88 -6.44 -3.46
C LEU A 57 -2.02 -7.04 -2.05
N PRO A 58 -1.36 -6.46 -1.03
CA PRO A 58 -1.44 -6.95 0.33
C PRO A 58 -2.85 -6.75 0.91
N ARG A 59 -3.27 -7.66 1.76
CA ARG A 59 -4.45 -7.49 2.61
C ARG A 59 -4.05 -6.61 3.79
N ILE A 60 -4.72 -5.46 3.92
CA ILE A 60 -4.39 -4.47 4.94
C ILE A 60 -5.60 -4.26 5.84
N THR A 61 -5.38 -4.23 7.15
CA THR A 61 -6.36 -3.79 8.13
C THR A 61 -5.86 -2.54 8.85
N LEU A 62 -6.71 -1.51 8.87
CA LEU A 62 -6.55 -0.32 9.69
C LEU A 62 -7.20 -0.57 11.04
N ILE A 63 -6.48 -0.31 12.11
CA ILE A 63 -6.94 -0.54 13.49
C ILE A 63 -6.88 0.76 14.25
N SER A 64 -8.00 1.23 14.78
CA SER A 64 -8.07 2.31 15.75
C SER A 64 -8.28 1.75 17.14
N THR A 65 -7.65 2.38 18.14
CA THR A 65 -7.86 2.03 19.56
C THR A 65 -8.11 3.29 20.39
N GLY A 66 -8.90 3.16 21.41
CA GLY A 66 -9.22 4.25 22.33
C GLY A 66 -10.73 4.46 22.49
N ASN A 67 -11.19 4.46 23.73
CA ASN A 67 -12.61 4.69 24.07
C ASN A 67 -13.05 6.15 23.82
N GLU A 68 -12.07 7.06 23.61
CA GLU A 68 -12.32 8.44 23.23
C GLU A 68 -12.66 8.63 21.74
N LEU A 69 -12.46 7.60 20.91
CA LEU A 69 -12.63 7.70 19.47
C LEU A 69 -14.07 7.39 19.04
N VAL A 70 -14.69 8.34 18.33
CA VAL A 70 -16.01 8.18 17.71
C VAL A 70 -15.95 8.26 16.20
N ASP A 71 -16.96 7.77 15.53
CA ASP A 71 -17.05 7.85 14.07
C ASP A 71 -17.28 9.28 13.57
N VAL A 72 -16.99 9.52 12.28
CA VAL A 72 -16.99 10.89 11.69
C VAL A 72 -18.37 11.54 11.76
N TRP A 73 -19.44 10.74 11.65
CA TRP A 73 -20.83 11.22 11.67
C TRP A 73 -21.40 11.37 13.09
N GLU A 74 -20.70 10.88 14.10
CA GLU A 74 -21.17 11.00 15.49
C GLU A 74 -20.83 12.37 16.08
N MET A 75 -21.68 12.86 16.96
CA MET A 75 -21.40 14.08 17.73
C MET A 75 -20.54 13.70 18.94
N PRO A 76 -19.27 14.14 19.00
CA PRO A 76 -18.38 13.77 20.09
C PRO A 76 -18.81 14.44 21.41
N LEU A 77 -18.73 13.71 22.50
CA LEU A 77 -18.77 14.25 23.84
C LEU A 77 -17.51 15.10 24.13
N PRO A 78 -17.46 15.91 25.21
CA PRO A 78 -16.32 16.79 25.51
C PRO A 78 -14.96 16.10 25.61
N HIS A 79 -14.93 14.81 25.93
CA HIS A 79 -13.71 14.00 26.05
C HIS A 79 -13.44 13.12 24.81
N GLN A 80 -14.29 13.20 23.78
CA GLN A 80 -14.18 12.35 22.59
C GLN A 80 -13.68 13.13 21.38
N ILE A 81 -13.01 12.42 20.48
CA ILE A 81 -12.51 12.94 19.21
C ILE A 81 -12.88 11.99 18.07
N ARG A 82 -12.94 12.51 16.85
CA ARG A 82 -13.27 11.69 15.68
C ARG A 82 -12.06 10.91 15.17
N LYS A 83 -12.29 9.72 14.62
CA LYS A 83 -11.30 8.81 13.99
C LYS A 83 -10.71 9.39 12.69
N SER A 84 -10.14 10.59 12.72
CA SER A 84 -9.63 11.30 11.53
C SER A 84 -8.46 10.57 10.87
N ASN A 85 -7.53 10.00 11.65
CA ASN A 85 -6.38 9.27 11.14
C ASN A 85 -6.79 8.06 10.28
N MET A 86 -7.87 7.38 10.67
CA MET A 86 -8.39 6.22 9.94
C MET A 86 -8.85 6.61 8.54
N GLN A 87 -9.51 7.76 8.41
CA GLN A 87 -9.97 8.26 7.12
C GLN A 87 -8.80 8.68 6.22
N SER A 88 -7.80 9.35 6.79
CA SER A 88 -6.59 9.73 6.05
C SER A 88 -5.82 8.53 5.54
N LEU A 89 -5.62 7.51 6.38
CA LEU A 89 -4.94 6.27 5.99
C LEU A 89 -5.74 5.49 4.94
N TYR A 90 -7.07 5.43 5.10
CA TYR A 90 -7.94 4.79 4.10
C TYR A 90 -7.81 5.46 2.74
N ALA A 91 -7.88 6.80 2.69
CA ALA A 91 -7.75 7.56 1.46
C ALA A 91 -6.39 7.31 0.78
N ALA A 92 -5.30 7.39 1.55
CA ALA A 92 -3.96 7.16 1.03
C ALA A 92 -3.76 5.75 0.44
N LEU A 93 -4.31 4.71 1.09
CA LEU A 93 -4.26 3.34 0.58
C LEU A 93 -5.13 3.17 -0.67
N SER A 94 -6.28 3.85 -0.71
CA SER A 94 -7.19 3.80 -1.87
C SER A 94 -6.54 4.40 -3.13
N GLU A 95 -5.71 5.43 -3.00
CA GLU A 95 -4.92 5.99 -4.10
C GLU A 95 -3.95 4.96 -4.72
N GLU A 96 -3.46 4.00 -3.92
CA GLU A 96 -2.64 2.88 -4.38
C GLU A 96 -3.47 1.65 -4.81
N GLY A 97 -4.80 1.79 -4.92
CA GLY A 97 -5.71 0.72 -5.32
C GLY A 97 -5.98 -0.33 -4.24
N ILE A 98 -5.64 -0.05 -2.98
CA ILE A 98 -5.84 -0.95 -1.84
C ILE A 98 -7.08 -0.50 -1.07
N VAL A 99 -8.03 -1.41 -0.88
CA VAL A 99 -9.23 -1.20 -0.04
C VAL A 99 -8.99 -1.90 1.30
N PRO A 100 -8.54 -1.18 2.35
CA PRO A 100 -8.26 -1.80 3.64
C PRO A 100 -9.54 -2.11 4.41
N GLN A 101 -9.50 -3.16 5.23
CA GLN A 101 -10.50 -3.35 6.29
C GLN A 101 -10.26 -2.32 7.39
N GLN A 102 -11.33 -1.94 8.11
CA GLN A 102 -11.24 -1.06 9.27
C GLN A 102 -11.88 -1.75 10.47
N ILE A 103 -11.17 -1.78 11.59
CA ILE A 103 -11.70 -2.25 12.88
C ILE A 103 -11.37 -1.23 13.97
N HIS A 104 -12.18 -1.24 15.01
CA HIS A 104 -11.96 -0.49 16.23
C HIS A 104 -11.86 -1.45 17.41
N LEU A 105 -10.89 -1.23 18.27
CA LEU A 105 -10.68 -2.00 19.50
C LEU A 105 -10.86 -1.08 20.70
N ASN A 106 -11.60 -1.54 21.69
CA ASN A 106 -11.73 -0.83 22.96
C ASN A 106 -10.45 -0.97 23.79
N ASP A 107 -10.26 -0.09 24.77
CA ASP A 107 -9.13 -0.12 25.71
C ASP A 107 -9.28 -1.22 26.76
N GLU A 108 -9.57 -2.44 26.30
CA GLU A 108 -9.69 -3.65 27.10
C GLU A 108 -8.73 -4.72 26.58
N LEU A 109 -8.04 -5.39 27.49
CA LEU A 109 -7.01 -6.36 27.13
C LEU A 109 -7.56 -7.52 26.29
N GLU A 110 -8.71 -8.07 26.66
CA GLU A 110 -9.30 -9.22 25.96
C GLU A 110 -9.83 -8.84 24.57
N ASP A 111 -10.44 -7.67 24.43
CA ASP A 111 -10.89 -7.15 23.13
C ASP A 111 -9.68 -6.92 22.21
N THR A 112 -8.63 -6.30 22.74
CA THR A 112 -7.36 -6.09 22.03
C THR A 112 -6.75 -7.43 21.61
N ARG A 113 -6.69 -8.42 22.52
CA ARG A 113 -6.12 -9.75 22.24
C ARG A 113 -6.89 -10.47 21.13
N TYR A 114 -8.20 -10.54 21.24
CA TYR A 114 -9.04 -11.22 20.24
C TYR A 114 -8.96 -10.53 18.86
N GLY A 115 -9.09 -9.21 18.83
CA GLY A 115 -9.04 -8.43 17.60
C GLY A 115 -7.70 -8.53 16.89
N LEU A 116 -6.58 -8.40 17.61
CA LEU A 116 -5.24 -8.51 17.03
C LEU A 116 -4.92 -9.94 16.60
N GLN A 117 -5.31 -10.96 17.36
CA GLN A 117 -5.10 -12.35 16.97
C GLN A 117 -5.76 -12.68 15.63
N LYS A 118 -6.99 -12.20 15.43
CA LYS A 118 -7.70 -12.35 14.16
C LYS A 118 -7.02 -11.56 13.05
N ALA A 119 -6.71 -10.29 13.30
CA ALA A 119 -6.10 -9.42 12.31
C ALA A 119 -4.74 -9.92 11.82
N VAL A 120 -3.86 -10.41 12.71
CA VAL A 120 -2.54 -10.98 12.36
C VAL A 120 -2.65 -12.21 11.45
N LYS A 121 -3.67 -13.06 11.67
CA LYS A 121 -3.90 -14.26 10.84
C LYS A 121 -4.45 -13.96 9.45
N GLU A 122 -5.29 -12.94 9.34
CA GLU A 122 -6.06 -12.68 8.13
C GLU A 122 -5.40 -11.66 7.18
N ASN A 123 -4.39 -10.94 7.65
CA ASN A 123 -3.81 -9.83 6.91
C ASN A 123 -2.29 -9.94 6.75
N ASP A 124 -1.80 -9.27 5.73
CA ASP A 124 -0.37 -9.18 5.43
C ASP A 124 0.27 -7.95 6.09
N VAL A 125 -0.53 -6.89 6.33
CA VAL A 125 -0.11 -5.65 6.99
C VAL A 125 -1.20 -5.16 7.93
N LEU A 126 -0.81 -4.72 9.13
CA LEU A 126 -1.67 -4.03 10.08
C LEU A 126 -1.15 -2.60 10.28
N LEU A 127 -2.01 -1.61 10.13
CA LEU A 127 -1.70 -0.21 10.45
C LEU A 127 -2.56 0.22 11.63
N LEU A 128 -1.91 0.60 12.71
CA LEU A 128 -2.57 0.94 13.97
C LEU A 128 -2.45 2.45 14.25
N SER A 129 -3.56 3.05 14.65
CA SER A 129 -3.60 4.44 15.11
C SER A 129 -4.09 4.45 16.55
N GLY A 130 -3.19 4.76 17.49
CA GLY A 130 -3.39 4.67 18.94
C GLY A 130 -2.66 3.46 19.56
N GLY A 131 -2.75 3.31 20.88
CA GLY A 131 -2.30 2.15 21.64
C GLY A 131 -0.79 1.88 21.67
N VAL A 132 0.07 2.82 21.27
CA VAL A 132 1.53 2.65 21.20
C VAL A 132 2.30 3.72 21.99
N SER A 133 1.61 4.54 22.77
CA SER A 133 2.20 5.47 23.73
C SER A 133 2.66 4.73 25.00
N LYS A 134 3.00 5.43 26.05
CA LYS A 134 3.27 4.84 27.36
C LYS A 134 2.07 4.94 28.32
N GLY A 135 0.86 4.92 27.76
CA GLY A 135 -0.38 4.96 28.55
C GLY A 135 -0.62 3.67 29.33
N LYS A 136 -1.35 3.78 30.42
CA LYS A 136 -1.67 2.64 31.29
C LYS A 136 -2.47 1.54 30.57
N TYR A 137 -3.16 1.89 29.52
CA TYR A 137 -4.06 1.02 28.74
C TYR A 137 -3.54 0.70 27.34
N ASP A 138 -2.25 0.94 27.07
CA ASP A 138 -1.62 0.63 25.78
C ASP A 138 -1.27 -0.85 25.71
N TYR A 139 -2.27 -1.70 25.47
CA TYR A 139 -2.12 -3.16 25.42
C TYR A 139 -1.51 -3.68 24.12
N ILE A 140 -1.45 -2.86 23.07
CA ILE A 140 -0.98 -3.27 21.74
C ILE A 140 0.42 -3.91 21.77
N PRO A 141 1.46 -3.28 22.35
CA PRO A 141 2.80 -3.87 22.37
C PRO A 141 2.86 -5.20 23.11
N LEU A 142 2.14 -5.32 24.22
CA LEU A 142 2.06 -6.56 25.01
C LEU A 142 1.43 -7.69 24.21
N VAL A 143 0.26 -7.45 23.62
CA VAL A 143 -0.47 -8.46 22.85
C VAL A 143 0.28 -8.85 21.58
N MET A 144 0.93 -7.91 20.91
CA MET A 144 1.77 -8.21 19.74
C MET A 144 2.93 -9.15 20.11
N GLU A 145 3.55 -8.96 21.27
CA GLU A 145 4.60 -9.84 21.79
C GLU A 145 4.04 -11.25 22.12
N GLU A 146 2.90 -11.34 22.78
CA GLU A 146 2.18 -12.60 23.03
C GLU A 146 1.86 -13.37 21.74
N LEU A 147 1.54 -12.65 20.67
CA LEU A 147 1.26 -13.22 19.35
C LEU A 147 2.53 -13.57 18.54
N GLY A 148 3.72 -13.39 19.12
CA GLY A 148 4.98 -13.73 18.46
C GLY A 148 5.46 -12.69 17.43
N VAL A 149 4.92 -11.49 17.44
CA VAL A 149 5.40 -10.39 16.60
C VAL A 149 6.74 -9.90 17.10
N GLN A 150 7.77 -9.96 16.27
CA GLN A 150 9.10 -9.45 16.60
C GLN A 150 9.14 -7.94 16.48
N LYS A 151 9.31 -7.25 17.60
CA LYS A 151 9.51 -5.80 17.62
C LYS A 151 10.87 -5.45 17.02
N VAL A 152 10.87 -4.56 16.01
CA VAL A 152 12.08 -4.00 15.42
C VAL A 152 12.49 -2.74 16.16
N PHE A 153 11.55 -1.81 16.35
CA PHE A 153 11.78 -0.62 17.13
C PHE A 153 10.50 -0.11 17.80
N HIS A 154 10.69 0.69 18.84
CA HIS A 154 9.64 1.45 19.49
C HIS A 154 10.21 2.82 19.87
N MET A 155 9.52 3.87 19.49
CA MET A 155 9.93 5.27 19.52
C MET A 155 10.96 5.65 18.45
N VAL A 156 10.77 6.81 17.87
CA VAL A 156 11.67 7.44 16.90
C VAL A 156 12.05 8.84 17.37
N LEU A 157 13.21 9.34 16.95
CA LEU A 157 13.66 10.71 17.25
C LEU A 157 13.01 11.71 16.30
N GLN A 158 11.69 11.82 16.38
CA GLN A 158 10.87 12.70 15.53
C GLN A 158 9.84 13.44 16.39
N ARG A 159 9.52 14.67 16.01
CA ARG A 159 8.44 15.44 16.62
C ARG A 159 7.74 16.28 15.54
N PRO A 160 6.41 16.13 15.33
CA PRO A 160 5.50 15.14 15.98
C PRO A 160 5.78 13.70 15.49
N GLY A 161 5.17 12.70 16.12
CA GLY A 161 5.24 11.29 15.70
C GLY A 161 6.24 10.41 16.46
N LYS A 162 6.77 10.88 17.62
CA LYS A 162 7.71 10.11 18.46
C LYS A 162 7.20 8.72 18.85
N PRO A 163 5.94 8.52 19.28
CA PRO A 163 5.40 7.19 19.53
C PRO A 163 5.16 6.46 18.21
N PHE A 164 6.14 5.70 17.76
CA PHE A 164 6.04 4.85 16.58
C PHE A 164 6.61 3.47 16.92
N TRP A 165 5.77 2.46 16.76
CA TRP A 165 6.12 1.07 16.97
C TRP A 165 6.10 0.32 15.62
N PHE A 166 7.12 -0.50 15.40
CA PHE A 166 7.19 -1.34 14.21
C PHE A 166 7.68 -2.74 14.57
N GLY A 167 7.04 -3.74 14.02
CA GLY A 167 7.39 -5.14 14.17
C GLY A 167 6.94 -5.96 12.98
N PHE A 168 7.39 -7.20 12.92
CA PHE A 168 6.97 -8.17 11.93
C PHE A 168 6.67 -9.53 12.58
N HIS A 169 5.69 -10.21 12.03
CA HIS A 169 5.36 -11.58 12.38
C HIS A 169 5.92 -12.51 11.30
N LYS A 170 6.70 -13.52 11.69
CA LYS A 170 7.08 -14.59 10.76
C LYS A 170 5.84 -15.45 10.57
N GLY A 171 5.09 -15.16 9.51
CA GLY A 171 3.99 -16.01 9.11
C GLY A 171 4.50 -17.44 8.90
N THR A 172 3.78 -18.40 9.39
CA THR A 172 3.86 -19.78 8.89
C THR A 172 3.49 -19.73 7.41
N SER A 173 4.50 -19.93 6.56
CA SER A 173 4.35 -20.10 5.11
C SER A 173 3.52 -21.33 4.81
#